data_dd6e8a8720b084d9bd8434b4e8691336
#
_entry.id   dd6e8a8720b084d9bd8434b4e8691336
#
_cell.length_a   1.000
_cell.length_b   1.000
_cell.length_c   1.000
_cell.angle_alpha   90.00
_cell.angle_beta   90.00
_cell.angle_gamma   90.00
#
_symmetry.space_group_name_H-M   'P 1'
#
loop_
_entity.id
_entity.type
_entity.pdbx_description
1 polymer ?
#
loop_
_entity_poly.entity_id
_entity_poly.type
_entity_poly.pdbx_seq_one_letter_code
_entity_poly.pdbx_strand_id
1 'polypeptide(L)'
;AIANIRVICDKCNVDIPRVPEAQHYPVFLDEMGQRVDAPKLLRQKAYCGLKRKVSTISQKYIDRMEYELNTIIDMGYADYILIVADYVQEGKRIAKMNNPYKMGYGVGPGRGSGAGSLVNYCMGITALDPLQYNLLFERFLNKERVSMPDIDVDFSNEIRDNLIQYVMKKYGSSAVAYIRTVMTQLAKACIQNMARVRGYEMYPMPEKEQGKNSKEFCEQGRKEIRRIGEELCKNISNKTGTLSENRDDILKDYETSKEHRIILDRAVSIEGTITAISLHPAGNIIGDG
;
A
#
# COMPACT_ATOMS: atom_id res chain seq x y z
N ALA A 1 -8.04 11.96 -32.91
CA ALA A 1 -8.00 11.26 -31.59
C ALA A 1 -7.89 9.75 -31.77
N ILE A 2 -8.82 9.06 -32.49
CA ILE A 2 -8.85 7.59 -32.65
C ILE A 2 -7.56 7.05 -33.29
N ALA A 3 -6.99 7.73 -34.33
CA ALA A 3 -5.73 7.33 -34.95
C ALA A 3 -4.55 7.36 -33.97
N ASN A 4 -4.52 8.32 -33.03
CA ASN A 4 -3.49 8.41 -32.00
C ASN A 4 -3.60 7.30 -30.96
N ILE A 5 -4.82 6.83 -30.65
CA ILE A 5 -5.05 5.68 -29.74
C ILE A 5 -4.40 4.44 -30.36
N ARG A 6 -4.59 4.19 -31.65
CA ARG A 6 -3.99 3.04 -32.33
C ARG A 6 -2.47 3.11 -32.31
N VAL A 7 -1.89 4.28 -32.58
CA VAL A 7 -0.42 4.50 -32.51
C VAL A 7 0.14 4.23 -31.11
N ILE A 8 -0.62 4.57 -30.04
CA ILE A 8 -0.21 4.28 -28.66
C ILE A 8 -0.33 2.78 -28.36
N CYS A 9 -1.43 2.14 -28.77
CA CYS A 9 -1.61 0.69 -28.61
C CYS A 9 -0.50 -0.10 -29.33
N ASP A 10 -0.13 0.31 -30.55
CA ASP A 10 0.93 -0.35 -31.33
C ASP A 10 2.32 -0.19 -30.70
N LYS A 11 2.53 0.83 -29.85
CA LYS A 11 3.76 1.03 -29.08
C LYS A 11 3.76 0.33 -27.73
N CYS A 12 2.60 -0.06 -27.21
CA CYS A 12 2.46 -0.73 -25.92
C CYS A 12 2.52 -2.26 -26.10
N ASN A 13 3.65 -2.77 -26.57
CA ASN A 13 3.91 -4.19 -26.71
C ASN A 13 4.78 -4.68 -25.54
N VAL A 14 4.34 -4.47 -24.31
CA VAL A 14 4.99 -5.02 -23.13
C VAL A 14 4.31 -6.35 -22.80
N ASP A 15 5.03 -7.42 -23.00
CA ASP A 15 4.66 -8.71 -22.46
C ASP A 15 5.26 -8.81 -21.03
N ILE A 16 4.40 -8.75 -20.03
CA ILE A 16 4.83 -8.96 -18.64
C ILE A 16 4.76 -10.47 -18.41
N PRO A 17 5.90 -11.18 -18.36
CA PRO A 17 5.88 -12.61 -18.13
C PRO A 17 5.23 -12.88 -16.78
N ARG A 18 4.10 -13.55 -16.78
CA ARG A 18 3.50 -14.11 -15.59
C ARG A 18 4.27 -15.38 -15.20
N VAL A 19 5.45 -15.18 -14.61
CA VAL A 19 6.21 -16.28 -14.05
C VAL A 19 5.77 -16.45 -12.60
N PRO A 20 4.94 -17.44 -12.27
CA PRO A 20 4.42 -17.61 -10.91
C PRO A 20 5.50 -17.93 -9.87
N GLU A 21 6.70 -18.28 -10.30
CA GLU A 21 7.74 -18.92 -9.50
C GLU A 21 9.07 -18.15 -9.43
N ALA A 22 9.25 -17.08 -10.19
CA ALA A 22 10.45 -16.29 -10.07
C ALA A 22 10.39 -15.39 -8.84
N GLN A 23 11.01 -15.84 -7.77
CA GLN A 23 11.23 -15.03 -6.59
C GLN A 23 12.32 -13.99 -6.91
N HIS A 24 11.91 -12.81 -7.31
CA HIS A 24 12.80 -11.67 -7.61
C HIS A 24 13.17 -10.92 -6.32
N TYR A 25 13.64 -11.66 -5.30
CA TYR A 25 14.14 -11.04 -4.09
C TYR A 25 15.60 -10.69 -4.24
N PRO A 26 16.03 -9.55 -3.70
CA PRO A 26 17.44 -9.29 -3.59
C PRO A 26 18.06 -10.35 -2.67
N VAL A 27 19.26 -10.75 -3.00
CA VAL A 27 20.09 -11.57 -2.13
C VAL A 27 20.56 -10.69 -0.98
N PHE A 28 20.53 -11.22 0.25
CA PHE A 28 21.06 -10.50 1.39
C PHE A 28 22.56 -10.28 1.26
N LEU A 29 23.00 -9.03 1.43
CA LEU A 29 24.39 -8.62 1.39
C LEU A 29 24.84 -8.26 2.81
N ASP A 30 26.07 -8.65 3.16
CA ASP A 30 26.71 -8.23 4.42
C ASP A 30 27.07 -6.73 4.41
N GLU A 31 27.75 -6.26 5.45
CA GLU A 31 28.19 -4.87 5.57
C GLU A 31 29.23 -4.46 4.52
N MET A 32 29.93 -5.44 3.90
CA MET A 32 30.89 -5.23 2.82
C MET A 32 30.28 -5.35 1.43
N GLY A 33 28.96 -5.59 1.34
CA GLY A 33 28.26 -5.80 0.08
C GLY A 33 28.51 -7.18 -0.55
N GLN A 34 28.95 -8.16 0.23
CA GLN A 34 29.22 -9.52 -0.25
C GLN A 34 28.05 -10.45 0.03
N ARG A 35 27.85 -11.41 -0.89
CA ARG A 35 26.87 -12.49 -0.70
C ARG A 35 27.27 -13.38 0.45
N VAL A 36 26.30 -13.78 1.25
CA VAL A 36 26.47 -14.67 2.37
C VAL A 36 25.64 -15.95 2.20
N ASP A 37 26.00 -17.00 2.93
CA ASP A 37 25.14 -18.18 3.09
C ASP A 37 23.96 -17.79 3.99
N ALA A 38 22.87 -17.35 3.38
CA ALA A 38 21.71 -16.82 4.09
C ALA A 38 21.07 -17.85 5.06
N PRO A 39 20.84 -19.12 4.70
CA PRO A 39 20.37 -20.13 5.62
C PRO A 39 21.25 -20.29 6.88
N LYS A 40 22.55 -20.37 6.70
CA LYS A 40 23.51 -20.50 7.80
C LYS A 40 23.53 -19.25 8.68
N LEU A 41 23.55 -18.07 8.07
CA LEU A 41 23.56 -16.80 8.79
C LEU A 41 22.26 -16.59 9.58
N LEU A 42 21.10 -16.89 8.98
CA LEU A 42 19.81 -16.80 9.63
C LEU A 42 19.77 -17.68 10.89
N ARG A 43 20.19 -18.95 10.78
CA ARG A 43 20.26 -19.88 11.90
C ARG A 43 21.14 -19.33 13.02
N GLN A 44 22.33 -18.88 12.68
CA GLN A 44 23.27 -18.32 13.65
C GLN A 44 22.69 -17.10 14.38
N LYS A 45 22.14 -16.14 13.63
CA LYS A 45 21.57 -14.92 14.22
C LYS A 45 20.32 -15.22 15.06
N ALA A 46 19.45 -16.13 14.63
CA ALA A 46 18.25 -16.53 15.37
C ALA A 46 18.60 -17.15 16.72
N TYR A 47 19.57 -18.09 16.77
CA TYR A 47 20.02 -18.68 18.02
C TYR A 47 20.75 -17.68 18.94
N CYS A 48 21.55 -16.77 18.38
CA CYS A 48 22.13 -15.67 19.15
C CYS A 48 21.04 -14.77 19.76
N GLY A 49 19.99 -14.50 18.99
CA GLY A 49 18.84 -13.73 19.46
C GLY A 49 18.05 -14.45 20.54
N LEU A 50 17.84 -15.77 20.40
CA LEU A 50 17.16 -16.59 21.39
C LEU A 50 17.89 -16.53 22.76
N LYS A 51 19.21 -16.75 22.75
CA LYS A 51 20.04 -16.66 23.95
C LYS A 51 20.00 -15.30 24.63
N ARG A 52 19.86 -14.24 23.86
CA ARG A 52 19.81 -12.86 24.36
C ARG A 52 18.46 -12.47 24.95
N LYS A 53 17.36 -13.00 24.38
CA LYS A 53 15.99 -12.55 24.68
C LYS A 53 15.25 -13.45 25.66
N VAL A 54 15.60 -14.73 25.71
CA VAL A 54 14.93 -15.72 26.54
C VAL A 54 15.87 -16.16 27.66
N SER A 55 15.51 -15.87 28.90
CA SER A 55 16.34 -16.18 30.09
C SER A 55 16.47 -17.68 30.36
N THR A 56 15.40 -18.45 30.12
CA THR A 56 15.38 -19.90 30.30
C THR A 56 14.89 -20.57 29.02
N ILE A 57 15.81 -21.17 28.28
CA ILE A 57 15.53 -21.85 27.03
C ILE A 57 15.09 -23.27 27.32
N SER A 58 13.78 -23.52 27.27
CA SER A 58 13.22 -24.87 27.38
C SER A 58 13.24 -25.60 26.03
N GLN A 59 13.02 -26.94 26.08
CA GLN A 59 12.93 -27.74 24.85
C GLN A 59 11.88 -27.22 23.89
N LYS A 60 10.76 -26.68 24.39
CA LYS A 60 9.69 -26.06 23.58
C LYS A 60 10.23 -24.94 22.70
N TYR A 61 11.15 -24.11 23.20
CA TYR A 61 11.76 -23.05 22.38
C TYR A 61 12.68 -23.60 21.29
N ILE A 62 13.43 -24.66 21.62
CA ILE A 62 14.35 -25.32 20.69
C ILE A 62 13.53 -25.94 19.54
N ASP A 63 12.52 -26.75 19.88
CA ASP A 63 11.69 -27.45 18.90
C ASP A 63 10.97 -26.45 17.97
N ARG A 64 10.43 -25.38 18.55
CA ARG A 64 9.77 -24.32 17.77
C ARG A 64 10.77 -23.58 16.88
N MET A 65 11.96 -23.27 17.35
CA MET A 65 13.01 -22.59 16.56
C MET A 65 13.43 -23.45 15.37
N GLU A 66 13.71 -24.75 15.59
CA GLU A 66 14.08 -25.64 14.51
C GLU A 66 12.98 -25.83 13.47
N TYR A 67 11.74 -25.98 13.92
CA TYR A 67 10.59 -26.09 13.05
C TYR A 67 10.44 -24.84 12.14
N GLU A 68 10.50 -23.65 12.74
CA GLU A 68 10.38 -22.39 11.99
C GLU A 68 11.56 -22.18 11.03
N LEU A 69 12.80 -22.36 11.48
CA LEU A 69 13.99 -22.21 10.65
C LEU A 69 13.97 -23.16 9.46
N ASN A 70 13.64 -24.45 9.68
CA ASN A 70 13.55 -25.41 8.59
C ASN A 70 12.47 -25.01 7.60
N THR A 71 11.30 -24.59 8.07
CA THR A 71 10.20 -24.14 7.18
C THR A 71 10.60 -22.91 6.37
N ILE A 72 11.20 -21.89 6.99
CA ILE A 72 11.64 -20.65 6.32
C ILE A 72 12.72 -20.97 5.26
N ILE A 73 13.67 -21.83 5.59
CA ILE A 73 14.79 -22.20 4.71
C ILE A 73 14.28 -23.07 3.55
N ASP A 74 13.46 -24.09 3.81
CA ASP A 74 12.90 -24.97 2.77
C ASP A 74 12.05 -24.21 1.77
N MET A 75 11.36 -23.15 2.21
CA MET A 75 10.54 -22.28 1.34
C MET A 75 11.36 -21.17 0.67
N GLY A 76 12.68 -21.06 0.90
CA GLY A 76 13.56 -20.09 0.25
C GLY A 76 13.48 -18.67 0.81
N TYR A 77 12.94 -18.45 2.00
CA TYR A 77 12.74 -17.12 2.58
C TYR A 77 13.84 -16.64 3.53
N ALA A 78 15.01 -17.31 3.55
CA ALA A 78 16.12 -16.94 4.45
C ALA A 78 16.63 -15.51 4.16
N ASP A 79 16.86 -15.16 2.89
CA ASP A 79 17.27 -13.82 2.49
C ASP A 79 16.21 -12.77 2.85
N TYR A 80 14.94 -13.06 2.61
CA TYR A 80 13.82 -12.17 2.96
C TYR A 80 13.82 -11.80 4.45
N ILE A 81 13.93 -12.80 5.34
CA ILE A 81 13.96 -12.55 6.80
C ILE A 81 15.21 -11.75 7.19
N LEU A 82 16.36 -12.02 6.59
CA LEU A 82 17.59 -11.28 6.86
C LEU A 82 17.48 -9.82 6.39
N ILE A 83 16.89 -9.55 5.22
CA ILE A 83 16.67 -8.21 4.68
C ILE A 83 15.73 -7.43 5.61
N VAL A 84 14.62 -8.05 6.02
CA VAL A 84 13.67 -7.41 6.95
C VAL A 84 14.33 -7.11 8.29
N ALA A 85 15.09 -8.05 8.84
CA ALA A 85 15.82 -7.84 10.11
C ALA A 85 16.83 -6.71 9.98
N ASP A 86 17.52 -6.60 8.86
CA ASP A 86 18.53 -5.60 8.60
C ASP A 86 17.94 -4.18 8.61
N TYR A 87 16.92 -3.90 7.80
CA TYR A 87 16.35 -2.56 7.79
C TYR A 87 15.59 -2.22 9.09
N VAL A 88 15.04 -3.21 9.80
CA VAL A 88 14.44 -2.99 11.12
C VAL A 88 15.50 -2.60 12.16
N GLN A 89 16.67 -3.27 12.15
CA GLN A 89 17.77 -2.91 13.05
C GLN A 89 18.33 -1.52 12.72
N GLU A 90 18.46 -1.20 11.43
CA GLU A 90 18.89 0.12 11.01
C GLU A 90 17.87 1.21 11.41
N GLY A 91 16.56 0.95 11.26
CA GLY A 91 15.52 1.84 11.76
C GLY A 91 15.65 2.11 13.27
N LYS A 92 15.93 1.08 14.06
CA LYS A 92 16.19 1.21 15.50
C LYS A 92 17.45 2.03 15.79
N ARG A 93 18.51 1.83 14.99
CA ARG A 93 19.75 2.62 15.11
C ARG A 93 19.52 4.09 14.83
N ILE A 94 18.84 4.41 13.73
CA ILE A 94 18.49 5.80 13.36
C ILE A 94 17.61 6.45 14.45
N ALA A 95 16.60 5.73 14.90
CA ALA A 95 15.69 6.21 15.95
C ALA A 95 16.45 6.53 17.26
N LYS A 96 17.39 5.69 17.66
CA LYS A 96 18.24 5.91 18.83
C LYS A 96 19.16 7.12 18.66
N MET A 97 19.68 7.35 17.46
CA MET A 97 20.50 8.53 17.18
C MET A 97 19.66 9.82 17.24
N ASN A 98 18.44 9.79 16.69
CA ASN A 98 17.56 10.96 16.70
C ASN A 98 17.00 11.27 18.10
N ASN A 99 16.75 10.24 18.91
CA ASN A 99 16.24 10.42 20.27
C ASN A 99 16.76 9.34 21.23
N PRO A 100 17.96 9.53 21.81
CA PRO A 100 18.61 8.53 22.66
C PRO A 100 17.87 8.27 23.99
N TYR A 101 16.98 9.17 24.40
CA TYR A 101 16.27 9.10 25.69
C TYR A 101 14.93 8.35 25.60
N LYS A 102 14.41 8.04 24.40
CA LYS A 102 13.17 7.30 24.21
C LYS A 102 13.43 5.87 23.74
N MET A 103 13.44 4.92 24.68
CA MET A 103 13.48 3.49 24.34
C MET A 103 12.25 3.08 23.53
N GLY A 104 12.45 2.32 22.46
CA GLY A 104 11.38 1.86 21.57
C GLY A 104 10.81 2.91 20.63
N TYR A 105 11.36 4.13 20.65
CA TYR A 105 10.98 5.18 19.71
C TYR A 105 11.35 4.81 18.28
N GLY A 106 10.43 5.11 17.36
CA GLY A 106 10.67 5.06 15.92
C GLY A 106 10.36 3.76 15.22
N VAL A 107 10.38 2.61 15.90
CA VAL A 107 10.02 1.29 15.33
C VAL A 107 9.01 0.60 16.21
N GLY A 108 7.87 0.22 15.62
CA GLY A 108 6.79 -0.48 16.32
C GLY A 108 7.18 -1.89 16.77
N PRO A 109 6.40 -2.49 17.70
CA PRO A 109 6.67 -3.83 18.23
C PRO A 109 6.41 -4.97 17.24
N GLY A 110 5.93 -4.67 16.07
CA GLY A 110 5.41 -5.61 15.07
C GLY A 110 3.89 -5.77 15.15
N ARG A 111 3.29 -6.12 14.03
CA ARG A 111 1.85 -6.37 13.88
C ARG A 111 1.60 -7.48 12.86
N GLY A 112 0.33 -7.88 12.69
CA GLY A 112 -0.06 -8.88 11.72
C GLY A 112 0.46 -10.29 12.06
N SER A 113 0.57 -11.12 11.03
CA SER A 113 0.95 -12.54 11.17
C SER A 113 2.41 -12.74 11.56
N GLY A 114 3.29 -11.80 11.21
CA GLY A 114 4.72 -11.86 11.52
C GLY A 114 5.05 -11.94 13.01
N ALA A 115 4.14 -11.47 13.89
CA ALA A 115 4.26 -11.61 15.34
C ALA A 115 4.18 -13.07 15.84
N GLY A 116 3.64 -14.00 15.03
CA GLY A 116 3.57 -15.42 15.35
C GLY A 116 4.88 -16.19 15.20
N SER A 117 5.94 -15.56 14.66
CA SER A 117 7.22 -16.22 14.43
C SER A 117 8.24 -15.96 15.55
N LEU A 118 8.77 -17.05 16.12
CA LEU A 118 9.88 -17.02 17.08
C LEU A 118 11.18 -16.53 16.42
N VAL A 119 11.40 -16.90 15.16
CA VAL A 119 12.54 -16.41 14.37
C VAL A 119 12.47 -14.88 14.24
N ASN A 120 11.32 -14.32 13.87
CA ASN A 120 11.16 -12.86 13.78
C ASN A 120 11.40 -12.17 15.13
N TYR A 121 10.92 -12.76 16.22
CA TYR A 121 11.20 -12.26 17.57
C TYR A 121 12.70 -12.28 17.87
N CYS A 122 13.37 -13.40 17.66
CA CYS A 122 14.80 -13.55 17.93
C CYS A 122 15.66 -12.66 17.03
N MET A 123 15.28 -12.47 15.77
CA MET A 123 15.93 -11.53 14.84
C MET A 123 15.67 -10.05 15.19
N GLY A 124 14.77 -9.79 16.14
CA GLY A 124 14.43 -8.44 16.56
C GLY A 124 13.54 -7.67 15.57
N ILE A 125 12.89 -8.39 14.67
CA ILE A 125 11.87 -7.84 13.79
C ILE A 125 10.64 -7.48 14.62
N THR A 126 10.20 -8.41 15.49
CA THR A 126 9.12 -8.20 16.44
C THR A 126 9.62 -8.15 17.89
N ALA A 127 8.83 -7.53 18.76
CA ALA A 127 9.15 -7.39 20.18
C ALA A 127 8.35 -8.36 21.08
N LEU A 128 7.39 -9.08 20.52
CA LEU A 128 6.50 -9.98 21.23
C LEU A 128 7.00 -11.42 21.14
N ASP A 129 7.10 -12.12 22.28
CA ASP A 129 7.44 -13.54 22.33
C ASP A 129 6.21 -14.40 21.98
N PRO A 130 6.20 -15.08 20.82
CA PRO A 130 5.02 -15.81 20.37
C PRO A 130 4.65 -17.02 21.24
N LEU A 131 5.62 -17.61 21.96
CA LEU A 131 5.33 -18.75 22.81
C LEU A 131 4.63 -18.38 24.11
N GLN A 132 4.91 -17.19 24.64
CA GLN A 132 4.21 -16.66 25.83
C GLN A 132 2.73 -16.40 25.56
N TYR A 133 2.37 -16.04 24.33
CA TYR A 133 1.01 -15.73 23.93
C TYR A 133 0.35 -16.83 23.10
N ASN A 134 0.97 -18.00 22.99
CA ASN A 134 0.48 -19.14 22.21
C ASN A 134 0.12 -18.78 20.76
N LEU A 135 0.93 -17.94 20.12
CA LEU A 135 0.74 -17.56 18.73
C LEU A 135 1.18 -18.65 17.77
N LEU A 136 0.39 -18.85 16.71
CA LEU A 136 0.65 -19.89 15.70
C LEU A 136 1.54 -19.35 14.59
N PHE A 137 2.65 -20.08 14.31
CA PHE A 137 3.55 -19.77 13.20
C PHE A 137 2.89 -19.98 11.84
N GLU A 138 1.99 -20.93 11.73
CA GLU A 138 1.29 -21.30 10.50
C GLU A 138 0.39 -20.16 9.97
N ARG A 139 0.08 -19.17 10.80
CA ARG A 139 -0.59 -17.94 10.36
C ARG A 139 0.35 -17.01 9.60
N PHE A 140 1.65 -17.07 9.89
CA PHE A 140 2.68 -16.30 9.22
C PHE A 140 3.18 -17.02 7.97
N LEU A 141 3.58 -18.29 8.12
CA LEU A 141 4.13 -19.10 7.04
C LEU A 141 3.61 -20.53 7.12
N ASN A 142 3.06 -21.02 6.01
CA ASN A 142 2.53 -22.37 5.90
C ASN A 142 2.93 -22.95 4.54
N LYS A 143 3.54 -24.16 4.53
CA LYS A 143 3.97 -24.87 3.31
C LYS A 143 2.81 -25.16 2.33
N GLU A 144 1.59 -25.27 2.83
CA GLU A 144 0.40 -25.50 2.01
C GLU A 144 -0.13 -24.22 1.33
N ARG A 145 0.31 -23.05 1.79
CA ARG A 145 -0.13 -21.76 1.25
C ARG A 145 0.96 -21.17 0.36
N VAL A 146 0.70 -21.11 -0.94
CA VAL A 146 1.62 -20.59 -1.97
C VAL A 146 1.81 -19.05 -1.93
N SER A 147 1.35 -18.36 -0.90
CA SER A 147 1.52 -16.90 -0.81
C SER A 147 2.79 -16.53 -0.04
N MET A 148 3.48 -15.50 -0.51
CA MET A 148 4.62 -14.91 0.19
C MET A 148 4.29 -14.52 1.63
N PRO A 149 5.26 -14.66 2.56
CA PRO A 149 5.10 -14.10 3.89
C PRO A 149 5.08 -12.56 3.82
N ASP A 150 4.18 -11.97 4.60
CA ASP A 150 4.06 -10.54 4.75
C ASP A 150 4.45 -10.13 6.18
N ILE A 151 5.41 -9.22 6.29
CA ILE A 151 5.88 -8.69 7.57
C ILE A 151 5.62 -7.20 7.59
N ASP A 152 4.61 -6.82 8.36
CA ASP A 152 4.27 -5.43 8.61
C ASP A 152 5.15 -4.83 9.72
N VAL A 153 5.82 -3.74 9.43
CA VAL A 153 6.62 -2.98 10.40
C VAL A 153 6.24 -1.51 10.34
N ASP A 154 5.91 -0.95 11.49
CA ASP A 154 5.59 0.47 11.60
C ASP A 154 6.84 1.27 11.95
N PHE A 155 7.08 2.35 11.20
CA PHE A 155 8.16 3.29 11.42
C PHE A 155 7.61 4.68 11.64
N SER A 156 8.24 5.46 12.53
CA SER A 156 7.88 6.88 12.67
C SER A 156 8.28 7.68 11.42
N ASN A 157 7.52 8.73 11.13
CA ASN A 157 7.81 9.60 9.99
C ASN A 157 9.23 10.20 10.04
N GLU A 158 9.77 10.42 11.24
CA GLU A 158 11.09 11.03 11.45
C GLU A 158 12.26 10.17 10.96
N ILE A 159 12.09 8.86 10.90
CA ILE A 159 13.16 7.94 10.47
C ILE A 159 12.92 7.34 9.09
N ARG A 160 11.68 7.46 8.56
CA ARG A 160 11.23 6.77 7.35
C ARG A 160 12.10 7.09 6.14
N ASP A 161 12.33 8.37 5.86
CA ASP A 161 13.07 8.79 4.67
C ASP A 161 14.53 8.36 4.75
N ASN A 162 15.15 8.45 5.93
CA ASN A 162 16.51 7.99 6.15
C ASN A 162 16.62 6.46 5.97
N LEU A 163 15.60 5.71 6.40
CA LEU A 163 15.55 4.27 6.23
C LEU A 163 15.43 3.88 4.75
N ILE A 164 14.58 4.57 3.99
CA ILE A 164 14.45 4.35 2.54
C ILE A 164 15.79 4.62 1.83
N GLN A 165 16.48 5.71 2.19
CA GLN A 165 17.79 6.02 1.65
C GLN A 165 18.84 4.95 1.99
N TYR A 166 18.77 4.39 3.20
CA TYR A 166 19.64 3.27 3.59
C TYR A 166 19.41 2.05 2.69
N VAL A 167 18.15 1.66 2.47
CA VAL A 167 17.79 0.52 1.62
C VAL A 167 18.24 0.77 0.18
N MET A 168 17.99 1.96 -0.37
CA MET A 168 18.44 2.34 -1.72
C MET A 168 19.98 2.31 -1.85
N LYS A 169 20.71 2.73 -0.82
CA LYS A 169 22.17 2.68 -0.82
C LYS A 169 22.70 1.26 -0.75
N LYS A 170 22.05 0.38 0.03
CA LYS A 170 22.51 -0.99 0.26
C LYS A 170 22.21 -1.92 -0.92
N TYR A 171 20.98 -1.85 -1.45
CA TYR A 171 20.50 -2.75 -2.51
C TYR A 171 20.57 -2.15 -3.93
N GLY A 172 20.87 -0.87 -4.03
CA GLY A 172 20.88 -0.14 -5.30
C GLY A 172 19.58 0.62 -5.55
N SER A 173 19.68 1.80 -6.16
CA SER A 173 18.53 2.63 -6.49
C SER A 173 17.63 2.03 -7.58
N SER A 174 18.18 1.16 -8.44
CA SER A 174 17.42 0.42 -9.46
C SER A 174 16.60 -0.72 -8.87
N ALA A 175 17.03 -1.27 -7.73
CA ALA A 175 16.35 -2.37 -7.06
C ALA A 175 15.22 -1.92 -6.12
N VAL A 176 15.09 -0.62 -5.84
CA VAL A 176 14.08 -0.09 -4.91
C VAL A 176 13.06 0.75 -5.66
N ALA A 177 11.80 0.36 -5.58
CA ALA A 177 10.70 1.07 -6.23
C ALA A 177 9.58 1.40 -5.24
N TYR A 178 8.92 2.54 -5.49
CA TYR A 178 7.70 2.90 -4.76
C TYR A 178 6.49 2.30 -5.45
N ILE A 179 5.58 1.75 -4.67
CA ILE A 179 4.27 1.31 -5.17
C ILE A 179 3.48 2.55 -5.58
N ARG A 180 2.97 2.56 -6.80
CA ARG A 180 2.06 3.58 -7.29
C ARG A 180 0.62 3.15 -7.12
N THR A 181 -0.21 4.06 -6.65
CA THR A 181 -1.66 3.90 -6.61
C THR A 181 -2.31 4.70 -7.72
N VAL A 182 -3.19 4.04 -8.44
CA VAL A 182 -4.01 4.68 -9.48
C VAL A 182 -5.39 4.91 -8.86
N MET A 183 -5.79 6.18 -8.77
CA MET A 183 -7.12 6.55 -8.33
C MET A 183 -8.02 6.76 -9.52
N THR A 184 -9.18 6.10 -9.52
CA THR A 184 -10.21 6.25 -10.53
C THR A 184 -11.42 6.98 -9.97
N GLN A 185 -12.22 7.57 -10.84
CA GLN A 185 -13.47 8.19 -10.45
C GLN A 185 -14.53 7.12 -10.15
N LEU A 186 -15.06 7.14 -8.93
CA LEU A 186 -16.19 6.32 -8.51
C LEU A 186 -17.51 7.08 -8.72
N ALA A 187 -18.64 6.37 -8.72
CA ALA A 187 -19.99 6.85 -9.02
C ALA A 187 -20.30 8.24 -8.43
N LYS A 188 -20.13 8.43 -7.12
CA LYS A 188 -20.41 9.71 -6.46
C LYS A 188 -19.52 10.85 -6.93
N ALA A 189 -18.24 10.58 -7.14
CA ALA A 189 -17.30 11.58 -7.64
C ALA A 189 -17.66 12.01 -9.08
N CYS A 190 -18.07 11.06 -9.92
CA CYS A 190 -18.52 11.33 -11.29
C CYS A 190 -19.73 12.25 -11.30
N ILE A 191 -20.76 11.95 -10.51
CA ILE A 191 -21.98 12.77 -10.41
C ILE A 191 -21.63 14.18 -9.92
N GLN A 192 -20.86 14.33 -8.85
CA GLN A 192 -20.48 15.64 -8.32
C GLN A 192 -19.66 16.45 -9.31
N ASN A 193 -18.74 15.81 -10.05
CA ASN A 193 -17.93 16.48 -11.06
C ASN A 193 -18.80 16.93 -12.23
N MET A 194 -19.73 16.09 -12.70
CA MET A 194 -20.61 16.47 -13.81
C MET A 194 -21.64 17.52 -13.42
N ALA A 195 -22.16 17.47 -12.19
CA ALA A 195 -23.00 18.55 -11.68
C ALA A 195 -22.23 19.89 -11.62
N ARG A 196 -20.97 19.87 -11.20
CA ARG A 196 -20.11 21.05 -11.20
C ARG A 196 -19.89 21.60 -12.62
N VAL A 197 -19.52 20.72 -13.57
CA VAL A 197 -19.32 21.10 -14.99
C VAL A 197 -20.61 21.69 -15.54
N ARG A 198 -21.77 21.03 -15.33
CA ARG A 198 -23.06 21.51 -15.76
C ARG A 198 -23.42 22.88 -15.19
N GLY A 199 -23.07 23.10 -13.92
CA GLY A 199 -23.24 24.41 -13.29
C GLY A 199 -22.46 25.53 -13.99
N TYR A 200 -21.24 25.27 -14.45
CA TYR A 200 -20.44 26.24 -15.20
C TYR A 200 -20.93 26.40 -16.64
N GLU A 201 -21.50 25.39 -17.29
CA GLU A 201 -22.11 25.52 -18.62
C GLU A 201 -23.34 26.41 -18.60
N MET A 202 -24.19 26.24 -17.59
CA MET A 202 -25.44 27.02 -17.46
C MET A 202 -25.20 28.43 -16.92
N TYR A 203 -24.22 28.57 -16.03
CA TYR A 203 -23.88 29.80 -15.33
C TYR A 203 -22.37 30.06 -15.43
N PRO A 204 -21.87 30.48 -16.62
CA PRO A 204 -20.46 30.73 -16.85
C PRO A 204 -19.92 31.84 -15.93
N MET A 205 -18.60 31.88 -15.78
CA MET A 205 -17.95 32.96 -15.04
C MET A 205 -18.21 34.27 -15.77
N PRO A 206 -18.78 35.29 -15.11
CA PRO A 206 -19.01 36.59 -15.74
C PRO A 206 -17.67 37.27 -16.05
N GLU A 207 -17.61 38.00 -17.14
CA GLU A 207 -16.47 38.81 -17.52
C GLU A 207 -16.16 39.86 -16.43
N LYS A 208 -14.91 40.33 -16.36
CA LYS A 208 -14.45 41.24 -15.28
C LYS A 208 -15.25 42.55 -15.21
N GLU A 209 -15.86 42.96 -16.31
CA GLU A 209 -16.63 44.19 -16.42
C GLU A 209 -18.11 44.08 -16.01
N GLN A 210 -18.59 42.85 -15.80
CA GLN A 210 -19.96 42.61 -15.35
C GLN A 210 -20.07 42.82 -13.84
N GLY A 211 -21.06 43.61 -13.41
CA GLY A 211 -21.22 44.05 -12.03
C GLY A 211 -21.43 42.95 -11.01
N LYS A 212 -21.38 43.29 -9.71
CA LYS A 212 -21.49 42.34 -8.58
C LYS A 212 -22.74 41.43 -8.65
N ASN A 213 -23.88 41.96 -9.04
CA ASN A 213 -25.15 41.25 -9.16
C ASN A 213 -25.08 40.08 -10.15
N SER A 214 -24.34 40.22 -11.24
CA SER A 214 -24.16 39.14 -12.22
C SER A 214 -23.32 38.00 -11.67
N LYS A 215 -22.30 38.31 -10.84
CA LYS A 215 -21.47 37.30 -10.17
C LYS A 215 -22.25 36.49 -9.13
N GLU A 216 -23.05 37.17 -8.31
CA GLU A 216 -23.90 36.53 -7.30
C GLU A 216 -24.96 35.62 -7.93
N PHE A 217 -25.61 36.08 -9.01
CA PHE A 217 -26.59 35.29 -9.77
C PHE A 217 -25.97 34.01 -10.33
N CYS A 218 -24.83 34.10 -10.99
CA CYS A 218 -24.13 32.94 -11.54
C CYS A 218 -23.64 31.99 -10.45
N GLU A 219 -23.19 32.51 -9.32
CA GLU A 219 -22.75 31.67 -8.19
C GLU A 219 -23.93 30.94 -7.55
N GLN A 220 -25.05 31.59 -7.39
CA GLN A 220 -26.27 30.99 -6.86
C GLN A 220 -26.80 29.89 -7.77
N GLY A 221 -26.83 30.13 -9.10
CA GLY A 221 -27.22 29.13 -10.07
C GLY A 221 -26.31 27.91 -10.08
N ARG A 222 -25.00 28.10 -9.97
CA ARG A 222 -24.02 26.98 -9.81
C ARG A 222 -24.22 26.21 -8.52
N LYS A 223 -24.58 26.88 -7.43
CA LYS A 223 -24.88 26.20 -6.14
C LYS A 223 -26.13 25.31 -6.28
N GLU A 224 -27.15 25.78 -7.00
CA GLU A 224 -28.37 24.98 -7.21
C GLU A 224 -28.08 23.70 -8.01
N ILE A 225 -27.30 23.79 -9.11
CA ILE A 225 -26.90 22.60 -9.87
C ILE A 225 -26.05 21.64 -9.05
N ARG A 226 -25.16 22.14 -8.19
CA ARG A 226 -24.38 21.27 -7.26
C ARG A 226 -25.29 20.56 -6.29
N ARG A 227 -26.35 21.22 -5.80
CA ARG A 227 -27.34 20.61 -4.88
C ARG A 227 -28.03 19.40 -5.54
N ILE A 228 -28.38 19.51 -6.83
CA ILE A 228 -28.90 18.36 -7.59
C ILE A 228 -27.90 17.18 -7.56
N GLY A 229 -26.62 17.43 -7.79
CA GLY A 229 -25.59 16.40 -7.72
C GLY A 229 -25.45 15.78 -6.31
N GLU A 230 -25.60 16.58 -5.26
CA GLU A 230 -25.57 16.09 -3.87
C GLU A 230 -26.79 15.23 -3.54
N GLU A 231 -27.98 15.61 -4.05
CA GLU A 231 -29.21 14.84 -3.90
C GLU A 231 -29.09 13.48 -4.60
N LEU A 232 -28.62 13.45 -5.84
CA LEU A 232 -28.34 12.22 -6.58
C LEU A 232 -27.37 11.29 -5.82
N CYS A 233 -26.32 11.87 -5.22
CA CYS A 233 -25.36 11.11 -4.43
C CYS A 233 -25.92 10.49 -3.15
N LYS A 234 -26.97 11.09 -2.55
CA LYS A 234 -27.62 10.53 -1.33
C LYS A 234 -28.38 9.24 -1.63
N ASN A 235 -28.94 9.14 -2.83
CA ASN A 235 -29.77 8.00 -3.25
C ASN A 235 -28.92 6.77 -3.63
N ILE A 236 -27.61 6.91 -3.82
CA ILE A 236 -26.71 5.78 -4.10
C ILE A 236 -26.45 4.97 -2.85
N SER A 237 -26.95 3.73 -2.80
CA SER A 237 -26.84 2.81 -1.67
C SER A 237 -25.41 2.23 -1.54
N ASN A 238 -24.83 1.77 -2.64
CA ASN A 238 -23.46 1.25 -2.67
C ASN A 238 -22.45 2.37 -2.94
N LYS A 239 -21.84 2.89 -1.88
CA LYS A 239 -20.89 4.03 -1.94
C LYS A 239 -19.60 3.74 -2.71
N THR A 240 -19.21 2.49 -2.80
CA THR A 240 -17.98 2.02 -3.47
C THR A 240 -18.25 1.36 -4.82
N GLY A 241 -19.52 1.12 -5.14
CA GLY A 241 -19.94 0.50 -6.39
C GLY A 241 -19.95 1.47 -7.58
N THR A 242 -20.00 0.89 -8.76
CA THR A 242 -20.16 1.61 -10.03
C THR A 242 -21.57 2.17 -10.19
N LEU A 243 -21.75 3.09 -11.14
CA LEU A 243 -23.07 3.59 -11.56
C LEU A 243 -23.94 2.46 -12.10
N SER A 244 -23.35 1.46 -12.76
CA SER A 244 -24.04 0.27 -13.22
C SER A 244 -24.56 -0.58 -12.07
N GLU A 245 -23.81 -0.78 -11.01
CA GLU A 245 -24.22 -1.53 -9.81
C GLU A 245 -25.30 -0.79 -9.00
N ASN A 246 -25.32 0.54 -9.08
CA ASN A 246 -26.33 1.39 -8.45
C ASN A 246 -27.49 1.74 -9.41
N ARG A 247 -27.67 1.01 -10.50
CA ARG A 247 -28.60 1.33 -11.58
C ARG A 247 -30.03 1.54 -11.10
N ASP A 248 -30.53 0.70 -10.20
CA ASP A 248 -31.91 0.78 -9.73
C ASP A 248 -32.17 2.02 -8.86
N ASP A 249 -31.15 2.46 -8.12
CA ASP A 249 -31.21 3.70 -7.35
C ASP A 249 -31.21 4.93 -8.26
N ILE A 250 -30.42 4.90 -9.34
CA ILE A 250 -30.26 5.98 -10.30
C ILE A 250 -31.51 6.13 -11.20
N LEU A 251 -32.15 5.01 -11.60
CA LEU A 251 -33.32 5.04 -12.47
C LEU A 251 -34.48 5.83 -11.87
N LYS A 252 -34.64 5.81 -10.54
CA LYS A 252 -35.65 6.61 -9.83
C LYS A 252 -35.47 8.11 -10.04
N ASP A 253 -34.22 8.56 -10.12
CA ASP A 253 -33.86 9.97 -10.26
C ASP A 253 -33.73 10.41 -11.72
N TYR A 254 -33.50 9.46 -12.62
CA TYR A 254 -33.23 9.74 -14.04
C TYR A 254 -34.36 10.49 -14.74
N GLU A 255 -35.61 10.20 -14.38
CA GLU A 255 -36.79 10.82 -14.99
C GLU A 255 -37.26 12.08 -14.27
N THR A 256 -36.65 12.44 -13.14
CA THR A 256 -37.07 13.56 -12.30
C THR A 256 -36.95 14.90 -13.01
N SER A 257 -35.86 15.13 -13.76
CA SER A 257 -35.68 16.35 -14.53
C SER A 257 -34.64 16.16 -15.65
N LYS A 258 -34.67 17.10 -16.63
CA LYS A 258 -33.66 17.15 -17.72
C LYS A 258 -32.22 17.25 -17.13
N GLU A 259 -32.05 18.00 -16.07
CA GLU A 259 -30.72 18.22 -15.47
C GLU A 259 -30.18 16.92 -14.79
N HIS A 260 -31.05 16.14 -14.14
CA HIS A 260 -30.68 14.84 -13.59
C HIS A 260 -30.17 13.90 -14.68
N ARG A 261 -30.86 13.81 -15.81
CA ARG A 261 -30.45 12.98 -16.96
C ARG A 261 -29.08 13.39 -17.49
N ILE A 262 -28.89 14.68 -17.76
CA ILE A 262 -27.62 15.18 -18.30
C ILE A 262 -26.45 14.88 -17.36
N ILE A 263 -26.65 15.07 -16.06
CA ILE A 263 -25.61 14.83 -15.07
C ILE A 263 -25.28 13.33 -14.99
N LEU A 264 -26.29 12.46 -14.96
CA LEU A 264 -26.11 11.01 -14.88
C LEU A 264 -25.49 10.42 -16.14
N ASP A 265 -25.97 10.79 -17.34
CA ASP A 265 -25.42 10.32 -18.62
C ASP A 265 -23.93 10.66 -18.76
N ARG A 266 -23.56 11.87 -18.36
CA ARG A 266 -22.17 12.32 -18.37
C ARG A 266 -21.34 11.65 -17.28
N ALA A 267 -21.92 11.39 -16.12
CA ALA A 267 -21.24 10.69 -15.04
C ALA A 267 -20.83 9.28 -15.46
N VAL A 268 -21.72 8.55 -16.16
CA VAL A 268 -21.41 7.23 -16.73
C VAL A 268 -20.24 7.29 -17.69
N SER A 269 -20.15 8.33 -18.52
CA SER A 269 -19.07 8.44 -19.53
C SER A 269 -17.67 8.68 -18.96
N ILE A 270 -17.57 9.14 -17.69
CA ILE A 270 -16.28 9.41 -17.03
C ILE A 270 -15.97 8.45 -15.90
N GLU A 271 -16.89 7.55 -15.58
CA GLU A 271 -16.67 6.55 -14.54
C GLU A 271 -15.48 5.66 -14.86
N GLY A 272 -14.67 5.34 -13.87
CA GLY A 272 -13.48 4.53 -14.03
C GLY A 272 -12.28 5.25 -14.67
N THR A 273 -12.45 6.51 -15.09
CA THR A 273 -11.30 7.28 -15.61
C THR A 273 -10.29 7.60 -14.51
N ILE A 274 -9.01 7.56 -14.85
CA ILE A 274 -7.93 7.85 -13.93
C ILE A 274 -7.93 9.34 -13.59
N THR A 275 -8.00 9.67 -12.31
CA THR A 275 -7.95 11.04 -11.80
C THR A 275 -6.59 11.45 -11.30
N ALA A 276 -5.88 10.52 -10.70
CA ALA A 276 -4.54 10.77 -10.18
C ALA A 276 -3.72 9.48 -10.12
N ILE A 277 -2.43 9.65 -10.24
CA ILE A 277 -1.43 8.63 -9.92
C ILE A 277 -0.64 9.18 -8.75
N SER A 278 -0.62 8.46 -7.63
CA SER A 278 0.11 8.84 -6.42
C SER A 278 1.05 7.72 -5.98
N LEU A 279 2.01 8.06 -5.14
CA LEU A 279 2.85 7.08 -4.47
C LEU A 279 2.08 6.50 -3.27
N HIS A 280 2.11 5.19 -3.11
CA HIS A 280 1.55 4.57 -1.91
C HIS A 280 2.39 4.96 -0.70
N PRO A 281 1.80 5.49 0.38
CA PRO A 281 2.56 6.05 1.50
C PRO A 281 3.37 5.00 2.26
N ALA A 282 3.00 3.72 2.20
CA ALA A 282 3.59 2.65 3.01
C ALA A 282 4.26 1.55 2.19
N GLY A 283 4.14 1.55 0.84
CA GLY A 283 4.63 0.47 0.01
C GLY A 283 5.93 0.80 -0.71
N ASN A 284 7.01 0.08 -0.39
CA ASN A 284 8.24 0.05 -1.16
C ASN A 284 8.54 -1.40 -1.54
N ILE A 285 9.01 -1.59 -2.76
CA ILE A 285 9.42 -2.89 -3.28
C ILE A 285 10.94 -2.90 -3.35
N ILE A 286 11.55 -4.00 -2.90
CA ILE A 286 12.97 -4.28 -3.08
C ILE A 286 13.05 -5.49 -4.01
N GLY A 287 13.64 -5.33 -5.17
CA GLY A 287 13.83 -6.38 -6.17
C GLY A 287 15.29 -6.80 -6.30
N ASP A 288 15.57 -7.58 -7.29
CA ASP A 288 16.92 -8.10 -7.64
C ASP A 288 17.74 -7.16 -8.55
N GLY A 289 17.16 -6.01 -8.95
CA GLY A 289 17.82 -4.96 -9.74
C GLY A 289 17.54 -5.04 -11.23
#